data_c9ec53b4daa5614d70f19e9483904e34
#
_entry.id   c9ec53b4daa5614d70f19e9483904e34
#
_cell.length_a   1.000
_cell.length_b   1.000
_cell.length_c   1.000
_cell.angle_alpha   90.00
_cell.angle_beta   90.00
_cell.angle_gamma   90.00
#
_symmetry.space_group_name_H-M   'P 1'
#
loop_
_entity.id
_entity.type
_entity.pdbx_description
1 polymer ?
#
loop_
_entity_poly.entity_id
_entity_poly.type
_entity_poly.pdbx_seq_one_letter_code
_entity_poly.pdbx_strand_id
1 'polypeptide(L)'
;LGDWIPLPEEDELVIAVIKKIMPYGAFCTLPEYNDLEAFLHVSEVAPRWIKNIHEFISEGQRYVVKVHHVDLQKNQVDVSIKRVSEEEKKQKLEIIKSEKRGEKLLDIALKAAGGKLDAKAVRAAMEAEFGDVYSAFKEASLNEKALDKLDLPKELKARIINIAKKNIKKPVVEVASIVTLTCYGADGLDDLKKALQVEDAALHYLGAPRYKVSITASDYKTGEKKLVGALEHIKAFAQKNNCDFKSERED
;
A
#
# COMPACT_ATOMS: atom_id res chain seq x y z
N LEU A 1 18.26 -36.94 1.22
CA LEU A 1 16.88 -36.47 1.09
C LEU A 1 16.97 -35.15 0.33
N GLY A 2 16.66 -35.21 -0.99
CA GLY A 2 16.75 -34.00 -1.84
C GLY A 2 15.75 -32.97 -1.37
N ASP A 3 16.22 -31.76 -1.16
CA ASP A 3 15.38 -30.60 -0.87
C ASP A 3 14.43 -30.42 -2.06
N TRP A 4 13.15 -30.66 -1.81
CA TRP A 4 12.11 -30.44 -2.80
C TRP A 4 11.97 -28.92 -2.99
N ILE A 5 12.58 -28.39 -4.03
CA ILE A 5 12.45 -26.98 -4.39
C ILE A 5 11.05 -26.86 -5.01
N PRO A 6 10.12 -26.12 -4.41
CA PRO A 6 8.84 -25.88 -5.03
C PRO A 6 9.07 -25.16 -6.36
N LEU A 7 8.52 -25.68 -7.43
CA LEU A 7 8.53 -25.02 -8.74
C LEU A 7 7.38 -24.03 -8.79
N PRO A 8 7.56 -22.90 -9.48
CA PRO A 8 6.47 -21.95 -9.67
C PRO A 8 5.35 -22.56 -10.54
N GLU A 9 4.15 -22.07 -10.35
CA GLU A 9 2.99 -22.43 -11.20
C GLU A 9 3.00 -21.64 -12.52
N GLU A 10 2.38 -22.22 -13.56
CA GLU A 10 2.16 -21.47 -14.80
C GLU A 10 1.27 -20.25 -14.53
N ASP A 11 1.52 -19.15 -15.24
CA ASP A 11 0.89 -17.83 -15.07
C ASP A 11 1.19 -17.13 -13.72
N GLU A 12 2.02 -17.68 -12.87
CA GLU A 12 2.44 -17.02 -11.63
C GLU A 12 3.34 -15.79 -11.91
N LEU A 13 3.13 -14.73 -11.12
CA LEU A 13 3.96 -13.52 -11.16
C LEU A 13 5.14 -13.67 -10.19
N VAL A 14 6.34 -13.67 -10.73
CA VAL A 14 7.59 -13.84 -9.96
C VAL A 14 8.61 -12.75 -10.28
N ILE A 15 9.62 -12.60 -9.41
CA ILE A 15 10.77 -11.75 -9.71
C ILE A 15 11.86 -12.58 -10.39
N ALA A 16 12.31 -12.11 -11.55
CA ALA A 16 13.49 -12.64 -12.22
C ALA A 16 14.66 -11.66 -12.12
N VAL A 17 15.85 -12.18 -11.83
CA VAL A 17 17.12 -11.44 -11.87
C VAL A 17 17.89 -11.88 -13.10
N ILE A 18 18.15 -10.97 -14.02
CA ILE A 18 18.89 -11.29 -15.25
C ILE A 18 20.35 -11.58 -14.89
N LYS A 19 20.82 -12.76 -15.26
CA LYS A 19 22.21 -13.19 -15.03
C LYS A 19 23.07 -13.01 -16.25
N LYS A 20 22.58 -13.43 -17.42
CA LYS A 20 23.34 -13.37 -18.67
C LYS A 20 22.42 -13.15 -19.85
N ILE A 21 22.77 -12.21 -20.70
CA ILE A 21 22.03 -11.89 -21.93
C ILE A 21 22.69 -12.55 -23.13
N MET A 22 21.88 -13.13 -24.01
CA MET A 22 22.28 -13.75 -25.26
C MET A 22 21.43 -13.22 -26.42
N PRO A 23 21.86 -13.41 -27.70
CA PRO A 23 21.10 -12.90 -28.84
C PRO A 23 19.66 -13.41 -28.95
N TYR A 24 19.38 -14.61 -28.42
CA TYR A 24 18.06 -15.26 -28.50
C TYR A 24 17.25 -15.20 -27.19
N GLY A 25 17.82 -14.62 -26.12
CA GLY A 25 17.13 -14.52 -24.83
C GLY A 25 18.07 -14.17 -23.68
N ALA A 26 17.61 -14.39 -22.47
CA ALA A 26 18.40 -14.19 -21.25
C ALA A 26 18.19 -15.31 -20.24
N PHE A 27 19.26 -15.75 -19.61
CA PHE A 27 19.19 -16.56 -18.40
C PHE A 27 18.95 -15.67 -17.20
N CYS A 28 18.02 -16.06 -16.40
CA CYS A 28 17.67 -15.38 -15.16
C CYS A 28 17.51 -16.37 -14.02
N THR A 29 17.50 -15.87 -12.81
CA THR A 29 17.22 -16.64 -11.59
C THR A 29 15.99 -16.10 -10.91
N LEU A 30 15.25 -16.97 -10.24
CA LEU A 30 14.06 -16.67 -9.46
C LEU A 30 14.39 -16.72 -7.97
N PRO A 31 14.65 -15.58 -7.29
CA PRO A 31 15.03 -15.57 -5.88
C PRO A 31 13.94 -16.10 -4.94
N GLU A 32 12.69 -16.00 -5.34
CA GLU A 32 11.54 -16.52 -4.58
C GLU A 32 11.54 -18.05 -4.54
N TYR A 33 12.26 -18.70 -5.46
CA TYR A 33 12.40 -20.15 -5.63
C TYR A 33 13.85 -20.64 -5.49
N ASN A 34 14.55 -20.16 -4.45
CA ASN A 34 15.95 -20.52 -4.15
C ASN A 34 16.91 -20.32 -5.33
N ASP A 35 16.79 -19.20 -6.04
CA ASP A 35 17.57 -18.85 -7.23
C ASP A 35 17.44 -19.89 -8.36
N LEU A 36 16.27 -20.52 -8.50
CA LEU A 36 15.95 -21.42 -9.60
C LEU A 36 16.25 -20.76 -10.94
N GLU A 37 16.92 -21.48 -11.82
CA GLU A 37 17.26 -21.00 -13.16
C GLU A 37 15.99 -20.95 -14.05
N ALA A 38 15.83 -19.83 -14.75
CA ALA A 38 14.74 -19.61 -15.69
C ALA A 38 15.27 -18.98 -16.98
N PHE A 39 14.53 -19.17 -18.06
CA PHE A 39 14.88 -18.64 -19.37
C PHE A 39 13.83 -17.65 -19.86
N LEU A 40 14.31 -16.49 -20.33
CA LEU A 40 13.50 -15.45 -20.95
C LEU A 40 13.84 -15.40 -22.43
N HIS A 41 12.97 -15.94 -23.28
CA HIS A 41 13.16 -15.89 -24.74
C HIS A 41 13.01 -14.47 -25.27
N VAL A 42 13.77 -14.10 -26.32
CA VAL A 42 13.75 -12.74 -26.89
C VAL A 42 12.33 -12.30 -27.32
N SER A 43 11.51 -13.21 -27.81
CA SER A 43 10.11 -12.94 -28.18
C SER A 43 9.19 -12.67 -26.99
N GLU A 44 9.61 -12.98 -25.77
CA GLU A 44 8.86 -12.80 -24.53
C GLU A 44 9.32 -11.56 -23.73
N VAL A 45 10.29 -10.80 -24.26
CA VAL A 45 10.79 -9.56 -23.63
C VAL A 45 9.85 -8.37 -23.89
N ALA A 46 9.42 -8.18 -25.15
CA ALA A 46 8.51 -7.08 -25.49
C ALA A 46 7.51 -7.49 -26.60
N PRO A 47 6.36 -6.80 -26.71
CA PRO A 47 5.32 -7.11 -27.70
C PRO A 47 5.67 -6.66 -29.13
N ARG A 48 6.87 -6.14 -29.37
CA ARG A 48 7.37 -5.67 -30.66
C ARG A 48 8.65 -6.39 -31.05
N TRP A 49 9.02 -6.32 -32.32
CA TRP A 49 10.28 -6.88 -32.79
C TRP A 49 11.49 -6.18 -32.13
N ILE A 50 12.40 -6.98 -31.60
CA ILE A 50 13.58 -6.53 -30.87
C ILE A 50 14.80 -6.72 -31.75
N LYS A 51 15.48 -5.62 -32.11
CA LYS A 51 16.75 -5.65 -32.82
C LYS A 51 17.93 -5.89 -31.87
N ASN A 52 17.85 -5.30 -30.68
CA ASN A 52 18.88 -5.41 -29.65
C ASN A 52 18.21 -5.61 -28.28
N ILE A 53 18.42 -6.78 -27.69
CA ILE A 53 17.82 -7.16 -26.41
C ILE A 53 18.31 -6.30 -25.24
N HIS A 54 19.55 -5.76 -25.33
CA HIS A 54 20.13 -4.89 -24.29
C HIS A 54 19.43 -3.53 -24.15
N GLU A 55 18.58 -3.14 -25.10
CA GLU A 55 17.76 -1.92 -24.99
C GLU A 55 16.58 -2.10 -24.01
N PHE A 56 16.19 -3.34 -23.74
CA PHE A 56 15.01 -3.68 -22.94
C PHE A 56 15.35 -4.27 -21.59
N ILE A 57 16.42 -5.04 -21.51
CA ILE A 57 16.85 -5.69 -20.28
C ILE A 57 18.35 -5.50 -20.06
N SER A 58 18.75 -5.51 -18.79
CA SER A 58 20.16 -5.36 -18.38
C SER A 58 20.54 -6.44 -17.37
N GLU A 59 21.78 -6.91 -17.45
CA GLU A 59 22.31 -7.89 -16.50
C GLU A 59 22.32 -7.32 -15.08
N GLY A 60 22.01 -8.17 -14.09
CA GLY A 60 21.89 -7.79 -12.67
C GLY A 60 20.59 -7.09 -12.30
N GLN A 61 19.77 -6.66 -13.23
CA GLN A 61 18.48 -6.03 -12.95
C GLN A 61 17.39 -7.04 -12.63
N ARG A 62 16.39 -6.56 -11.88
CA ARG A 62 15.20 -7.31 -11.46
C ARG A 62 14.00 -6.89 -12.27
N TYR A 63 13.28 -7.89 -12.78
CA TYR A 63 12.05 -7.69 -13.54
C TYR A 63 10.92 -8.52 -12.93
N VAL A 64 9.72 -7.98 -12.96
CA VAL A 64 8.51 -8.78 -12.72
C VAL A 64 8.22 -9.54 -14.01
N VAL A 65 8.11 -10.84 -13.91
CA VAL A 65 7.86 -11.74 -15.02
C VAL A 65 6.69 -12.65 -14.70
N LYS A 66 6.02 -13.15 -15.72
CA LYS A 66 5.01 -14.19 -15.60
C LYS A 66 5.61 -15.52 -16.04
N VAL A 67 5.41 -16.55 -15.27
CA VAL A 67 5.82 -17.92 -15.64
C VAL A 67 4.99 -18.34 -16.84
N HIS A 68 5.66 -18.71 -17.93
CA HIS A 68 4.99 -19.08 -19.17
C HIS A 68 4.87 -20.59 -19.35
N HIS A 69 5.91 -21.33 -18.97
CA HIS A 69 5.94 -22.78 -19.04
C HIS A 69 6.91 -23.36 -18.02
N VAL A 70 6.57 -24.53 -17.47
CA VAL A 70 7.38 -25.23 -16.50
C VAL A 70 7.63 -26.65 -16.98
N ASP A 71 8.88 -26.99 -17.34
CA ASP A 71 9.29 -28.35 -17.67
C ASP A 71 9.79 -29.06 -16.41
N LEU A 72 8.91 -29.88 -15.82
CA LEU A 72 9.21 -30.65 -14.61
C LEU A 72 10.32 -31.68 -14.79
N GLN A 73 10.54 -32.17 -16.02
CA GLN A 73 11.56 -33.19 -16.28
C GLN A 73 12.97 -32.59 -16.37
N LYS A 74 13.05 -31.36 -16.87
CA LYS A 74 14.32 -30.64 -17.05
C LYS A 74 14.59 -29.59 -15.98
N ASN A 75 13.66 -29.39 -15.03
CA ASN A 75 13.69 -28.29 -14.06
C ASN A 75 13.93 -26.92 -14.74
N GLN A 76 13.34 -26.72 -15.90
CA GLN A 76 13.45 -25.49 -16.66
C GLN A 76 12.15 -24.71 -16.58
N VAL A 77 12.27 -23.42 -16.31
CA VAL A 77 11.16 -22.48 -16.24
C VAL A 77 11.34 -21.41 -17.32
N ASP A 78 10.34 -21.27 -18.18
CA ASP A 78 10.30 -20.21 -19.17
C ASP A 78 9.44 -19.07 -18.66
N VAL A 79 9.96 -17.84 -18.76
CA VAL A 79 9.31 -16.63 -18.22
C VAL A 79 9.09 -15.56 -19.30
N SER A 80 8.13 -14.69 -19.06
CA SER A 80 7.74 -13.63 -19.97
C SER A 80 7.60 -12.28 -19.25
N ILE A 81 8.20 -11.23 -19.81
CA ILE A 81 7.98 -9.84 -19.38
C ILE A 81 6.76 -9.27 -20.11
N LYS A 82 6.60 -9.55 -21.40
CA LYS A 82 5.55 -8.95 -22.23
C LYS A 82 4.12 -9.31 -21.82
N ARG A 83 3.95 -10.44 -21.10
CA ARG A 83 2.65 -10.93 -20.63
C ARG A 83 2.23 -10.32 -19.29
N VAL A 84 3.09 -9.50 -18.68
CA VAL A 84 2.82 -8.80 -17.43
C VAL A 84 2.21 -7.45 -17.74
N SER A 85 1.01 -7.18 -17.24
CA SER A 85 0.40 -5.85 -17.33
C SER A 85 1.08 -4.87 -16.37
N GLU A 86 0.97 -3.57 -16.63
CA GLU A 86 1.52 -2.55 -15.73
C GLU A 86 0.84 -2.57 -14.34
N GLU A 87 -0.42 -2.98 -14.27
CA GLU A 87 -1.14 -3.16 -13.01
C GLU A 87 -0.60 -4.33 -12.21
N GLU A 88 -0.43 -5.51 -12.83
CA GLU A 88 0.16 -6.69 -12.20
C GLU A 88 1.58 -6.41 -11.70
N LYS A 89 2.37 -5.71 -12.52
CA LYS A 89 3.73 -5.30 -12.14
C LYS A 89 3.73 -4.38 -10.92
N LYS A 90 2.84 -3.39 -10.89
CA LYS A 90 2.69 -2.48 -9.75
C LYS A 90 2.28 -3.23 -8.50
N GLN A 91 1.28 -4.10 -8.58
CA GLN A 91 0.81 -4.93 -7.46
C GLN A 91 1.92 -5.82 -6.91
N LYS A 92 2.64 -6.57 -7.78
CA LYS A 92 3.75 -7.44 -7.33
C LYS A 92 4.87 -6.64 -6.66
N LEU A 93 5.21 -5.47 -7.20
CA LEU A 93 6.22 -4.59 -6.59
C LEU A 93 5.76 -4.02 -5.23
N GLU A 94 4.49 -3.75 -5.05
CA GLU A 94 3.93 -3.31 -3.75
C GLU A 94 3.98 -4.44 -2.73
N ILE A 95 3.63 -5.68 -3.11
CA ILE A 95 3.73 -6.86 -2.25
C ILE A 95 5.17 -7.03 -1.76
N ILE A 96 6.15 -7.03 -2.66
CA ILE A 96 7.57 -7.19 -2.30
C ILE A 96 8.07 -6.06 -1.41
N LYS A 97 7.61 -4.83 -1.63
CA LYS A 97 7.96 -3.69 -0.76
C LYS A 97 7.37 -3.86 0.63
N SER A 98 6.11 -4.33 0.73
CA SER A 98 5.46 -4.58 2.02
C SER A 98 6.12 -5.72 2.78
N GLU A 99 6.45 -6.83 2.12
CA GLU A 99 7.17 -7.95 2.72
C GLU A 99 8.52 -7.50 3.31
N LYS A 100 9.35 -6.84 2.49
CA LYS A 100 10.65 -6.31 2.97
C LYS A 100 10.51 -5.32 4.11
N ARG A 101 9.43 -4.53 4.11
CA ARG A 101 9.15 -3.60 5.20
C ARG A 101 8.72 -4.35 6.46
N GLY A 102 7.87 -5.38 6.31
CA GLY A 102 7.46 -6.27 7.40
C GLY A 102 8.65 -6.95 8.06
N GLU A 103 9.56 -7.52 7.25
CA GLU A 103 10.79 -8.15 7.75
C GLU A 103 11.66 -7.19 8.57
N LYS A 104 11.89 -5.98 8.06
CA LYS A 104 12.65 -4.97 8.79
C LYS A 104 11.99 -4.57 10.12
N LEU A 105 10.67 -4.45 10.14
CA LEU A 105 9.94 -4.14 11.36
C LEU A 105 10.01 -5.28 12.36
N LEU A 106 9.94 -6.53 11.90
CA LEU A 106 10.11 -7.71 12.73
C LEU A 106 11.51 -7.78 13.33
N ASP A 107 12.55 -7.57 12.53
CA ASP A 107 13.94 -7.53 13.01
C ASP A 107 14.14 -6.47 14.10
N ILE A 108 13.55 -5.28 13.93
CA ILE A 108 13.60 -4.23 14.96
C ILE A 108 12.89 -4.69 16.23
N ALA A 109 11.74 -5.34 16.12
CA ALA A 109 10.96 -5.83 17.26
C ALA A 109 11.70 -6.93 18.02
N LEU A 110 12.31 -7.87 17.32
CA LEU A 110 13.07 -8.96 17.90
C LEU A 110 14.36 -8.48 18.59
N LYS A 111 15.10 -7.57 17.97
CA LYS A 111 16.29 -6.93 18.59
C LYS A 111 15.91 -6.18 19.86
N ALA A 112 14.80 -5.46 19.83
CA ALA A 112 14.29 -4.75 21.00
C ALA A 112 13.79 -5.71 22.11
N ALA A 113 13.37 -6.94 21.78
CA ALA A 113 12.92 -7.96 22.73
C ALA A 113 14.08 -8.79 23.36
N GLY A 114 15.34 -8.45 23.06
CA GLY A 114 16.51 -9.10 23.65
C GLY A 114 17.03 -10.34 22.90
N GLY A 115 16.56 -10.60 21.67
CA GLY A 115 17.18 -11.56 20.73
C GLY A 115 17.05 -13.05 21.08
N LYS A 116 16.30 -13.41 22.12
CA LYS A 116 16.15 -14.80 22.59
C LYS A 116 15.01 -15.58 21.90
N LEU A 117 14.24 -14.92 21.04
CA LEU A 117 13.08 -15.52 20.38
C LEU A 117 13.45 -16.02 18.98
N ASP A 118 12.94 -17.17 18.61
CA ASP A 118 13.13 -17.71 17.27
C ASP A 118 12.36 -16.86 16.24
N ALA A 119 13.10 -16.10 15.44
CA ALA A 119 12.56 -15.24 14.40
C ALA A 119 11.68 -16.01 13.40
N LYS A 120 12.04 -17.28 13.11
CA LYS A 120 11.29 -18.13 12.18
C LYS A 120 9.93 -18.52 12.75
N ALA A 121 9.89 -18.89 14.03
CA ALA A 121 8.64 -19.25 14.70
C ALA A 121 7.68 -18.05 14.80
N VAL A 122 8.20 -16.86 15.14
CA VAL A 122 7.39 -15.63 15.20
C VAL A 122 6.85 -15.24 13.82
N ARG A 123 7.68 -15.34 12.78
CA ARG A 123 7.27 -15.10 11.39
C ARG A 123 6.16 -16.07 10.99
N ALA A 124 6.37 -17.37 11.14
CA ALA A 124 5.38 -18.38 10.77
C ALA A 124 4.04 -18.18 11.48
N ALA A 125 4.05 -17.80 12.76
CA ALA A 125 2.84 -17.49 13.49
C ALA A 125 2.10 -16.26 12.93
N MET A 126 2.82 -15.20 12.53
CA MET A 126 2.23 -14.01 11.90
C MET A 126 1.67 -14.31 10.52
N GLU A 127 2.41 -15.06 9.69
CA GLU A 127 1.99 -15.45 8.34
C GLU A 127 0.75 -16.34 8.37
N ALA A 128 0.67 -17.28 9.30
CA ALA A 128 -0.47 -18.18 9.46
C ALA A 128 -1.78 -17.45 9.80
N GLU A 129 -1.74 -16.38 10.60
CA GLU A 129 -2.95 -15.68 11.06
C GLU A 129 -3.29 -14.46 10.17
N PHE A 130 -2.28 -13.77 9.62
CA PHE A 130 -2.45 -12.50 8.91
C PHE A 130 -2.05 -12.54 7.44
N GLY A 131 -1.57 -13.68 6.95
CA GLY A 131 -1.10 -13.89 5.57
C GLY A 131 0.33 -13.42 5.34
N ASP A 132 0.74 -12.29 5.90
CA ASP A 132 2.11 -11.77 5.85
C ASP A 132 2.47 -10.96 7.10
N VAL A 133 3.79 -10.78 7.31
CA VAL A 133 4.31 -10.06 8.49
C VAL A 133 3.89 -8.59 8.50
N TYR A 134 3.86 -7.92 7.34
CA TYR A 134 3.49 -6.51 7.27
C TYR A 134 2.01 -6.29 7.60
N SER A 135 1.14 -7.19 7.15
CA SER A 135 -0.29 -7.19 7.48
C SER A 135 -0.51 -7.36 8.97
N ALA A 136 0.27 -8.23 9.65
CA ALA A 136 0.24 -8.35 11.11
C ALA A 136 0.58 -7.02 11.81
N PHE A 137 1.61 -6.31 11.37
CA PHE A 137 1.95 -4.99 11.89
C PHE A 137 0.89 -3.94 11.57
N LYS A 138 0.29 -3.98 10.39
CA LYS A 138 -0.79 -3.07 9.98
C LYS A 138 -2.01 -3.25 10.87
N GLU A 139 -2.45 -4.48 11.08
CA GLU A 139 -3.56 -4.79 11.98
C GLU A 139 -3.24 -4.38 13.42
N ALA A 140 -2.03 -4.64 13.92
CA ALA A 140 -1.59 -4.21 15.25
C ALA A 140 -1.61 -2.69 15.43
N SER A 141 -1.40 -1.91 14.35
CA SER A 141 -1.48 -0.45 14.38
C SER A 141 -2.92 0.06 14.51
N LEU A 142 -3.88 -0.68 13.98
CA LEU A 142 -5.31 -0.35 14.00
C LEU A 142 -5.99 -0.87 15.25
N ASN A 143 -5.73 -2.12 15.61
CA ASN A 143 -6.34 -2.82 16.74
C ASN A 143 -5.27 -3.56 17.54
N GLU A 144 -5.00 -3.07 18.76
CA GLU A 144 -4.01 -3.69 19.66
C GLU A 144 -4.35 -5.13 20.05
N LYS A 145 -5.65 -5.46 20.09
CA LYS A 145 -6.14 -6.80 20.44
C LYS A 145 -5.96 -7.83 19.30
N ALA A 146 -5.65 -7.38 18.09
CA ALA A 146 -5.44 -8.28 16.95
C ALA A 146 -4.32 -9.30 17.22
N LEU A 147 -3.27 -8.89 17.97
CA LEU A 147 -2.15 -9.76 18.33
C LEU A 147 -2.47 -10.74 19.48
N ASP A 148 -3.63 -10.61 20.16
CA ASP A 148 -3.99 -11.54 21.25
C ASP A 148 -4.21 -12.97 20.74
N LYS A 149 -4.56 -13.11 19.48
CA LYS A 149 -4.72 -14.40 18.79
C LYS A 149 -3.39 -15.17 18.63
N LEU A 150 -2.27 -14.46 18.60
CA LEU A 150 -0.96 -15.07 18.47
C LEU A 150 -0.45 -15.55 19.83
N ASP A 151 0.14 -16.74 19.89
CA ASP A 151 0.84 -17.24 21.08
C ASP A 151 2.27 -16.66 21.15
N LEU A 152 2.35 -15.37 21.48
CA LEU A 152 3.61 -14.63 21.59
C LEU A 152 3.75 -14.02 22.99
N PRO A 153 5.00 -13.85 23.48
CA PRO A 153 5.26 -13.18 24.76
C PRO A 153 4.64 -11.78 24.81
N LYS A 154 4.05 -11.41 25.94
CA LYS A 154 3.38 -10.10 26.14
C LYS A 154 4.32 -8.92 25.83
N GLU A 155 5.61 -9.04 26.20
CA GLU A 155 6.61 -8.02 25.91
C GLU A 155 6.83 -7.81 24.43
N LEU A 156 6.87 -8.90 23.63
CA LEU A 156 7.01 -8.82 22.18
C LEU A 156 5.77 -8.18 21.55
N LYS A 157 4.56 -8.58 21.97
CA LYS A 157 3.31 -7.97 21.49
C LYS A 157 3.28 -6.46 21.74
N ALA A 158 3.62 -6.01 22.94
CA ALA A 158 3.68 -4.59 23.27
C ALA A 158 4.70 -3.82 22.40
N ARG A 159 5.86 -4.43 22.11
CA ARG A 159 6.87 -3.83 21.23
C ARG A 159 6.41 -3.75 19.79
N ILE A 160 5.79 -4.82 19.26
CA ILE A 160 5.22 -4.84 17.92
C ILE A 160 4.18 -3.73 17.77
N ILE A 161 3.27 -3.56 18.73
CA ILE A 161 2.26 -2.50 18.74
C ILE A 161 2.92 -1.11 18.71
N ASN A 162 3.92 -0.88 19.56
CA ASN A 162 4.63 0.40 19.62
C ASN A 162 5.35 0.71 18.30
N ILE A 163 6.04 -0.28 17.71
CA ILE A 163 6.74 -0.14 16.44
C ILE A 163 5.75 0.08 15.31
N ALA A 164 4.64 -0.66 15.30
CA ALA A 164 3.57 -0.52 14.32
C ALA A 164 2.99 0.91 14.33
N LYS A 165 2.59 1.42 15.49
CA LYS A 165 2.06 2.78 15.65
C LYS A 165 3.05 3.87 15.21
N LYS A 166 4.35 3.64 15.41
CA LYS A 166 5.40 4.61 15.08
C LYS A 166 5.75 4.63 13.59
N ASN A 167 5.69 3.47 12.92
CA ASN A 167 6.17 3.30 11.55
C ASN A 167 5.06 3.15 10.51
N ILE A 168 3.85 2.78 10.92
CA ILE A 168 2.71 2.61 10.02
C ILE A 168 1.72 3.74 10.29
N LYS A 169 1.58 4.62 9.32
CA LYS A 169 0.56 5.66 9.37
C LYS A 169 -0.81 4.98 9.23
N LYS A 170 -1.73 5.31 10.13
CA LYS A 170 -3.12 4.87 9.98
C LYS A 170 -3.64 5.38 8.64
N PRO A 171 -4.37 4.56 7.88
CA PRO A 171 -5.06 5.07 6.71
C PRO A 171 -6.00 6.18 7.18
N VAL A 172 -5.85 7.34 6.59
CA VAL A 172 -6.73 8.48 6.83
C VAL A 172 -7.53 8.71 5.56
N VAL A 173 -8.83 8.85 5.75
CA VAL A 173 -9.77 9.16 4.68
C VAL A 173 -10.08 10.63 4.77
N GLU A 174 -9.96 11.34 3.66
CA GLU A 174 -10.42 12.72 3.54
C GLU A 174 -11.81 12.70 2.90
N VAL A 175 -12.78 13.31 3.58
CA VAL A 175 -14.10 13.57 3.04
C VAL A 175 -14.26 15.08 2.89
N ALA A 176 -14.75 15.51 1.73
CA ALA A 176 -14.86 16.94 1.43
C ALA A 176 -16.23 17.30 0.88
N SER A 177 -16.60 18.55 1.07
CA SER A 177 -17.79 19.16 0.49
C SER A 177 -17.47 20.60 0.04
N ILE A 178 -18.06 21.00 -1.07
CA ILE A 178 -17.97 22.36 -1.56
C ILE A 178 -19.13 23.15 -0.93
N VAL A 179 -18.78 24.21 -0.21
CA VAL A 179 -19.71 25.13 0.40
C VAL A 179 -19.72 26.44 -0.39
N THR A 180 -20.90 26.86 -0.82
CA THR A 180 -21.11 28.19 -1.36
C THR A 180 -21.72 29.07 -0.26
N LEU A 181 -20.98 30.09 0.17
CA LEU A 181 -21.38 30.96 1.27
C LEU A 181 -21.22 32.44 0.86
N THR A 182 -22.31 33.19 0.97
CA THR A 182 -22.34 34.61 0.67
C THR A 182 -23.04 35.36 1.81
N CYS A 183 -22.38 36.34 2.41
CA CYS A 183 -22.92 37.17 3.50
C CYS A 183 -23.16 38.60 3.01
N TYR A 184 -24.34 39.12 3.26
CA TYR A 184 -24.80 40.43 2.77
C TYR A 184 -24.76 41.55 3.82
N GLY A 185 -24.30 41.27 5.05
CA GLY A 185 -24.20 42.25 6.13
C GLY A 185 -23.06 43.24 5.95
N ALA A 186 -23.09 44.33 6.72
CA ALA A 186 -22.00 45.33 6.75
C ALA A 186 -20.67 44.69 7.17
N ASP A 187 -20.70 43.72 8.07
CA ASP A 187 -19.56 42.95 8.56
C ASP A 187 -19.43 41.56 7.87
N GLY A 188 -19.93 41.43 6.63
CA GLY A 188 -20.06 40.16 5.92
C GLY A 188 -18.76 39.38 5.79
N LEU A 189 -17.60 40.03 5.75
CA LEU A 189 -16.30 39.35 5.72
C LEU A 189 -15.96 38.69 7.07
N ASP A 190 -16.28 39.35 8.18
CA ASP A 190 -16.02 38.83 9.52
C ASP A 190 -17.02 37.73 9.89
N ASP A 191 -18.25 37.86 9.43
CA ASP A 191 -19.26 36.80 9.57
C ASP A 191 -18.90 35.56 8.76
N LEU A 192 -18.37 35.73 7.55
CA LEU A 192 -17.90 34.66 6.72
C LEU A 192 -16.71 33.92 7.37
N LYS A 193 -15.75 34.67 7.93
CA LYS A 193 -14.62 34.06 8.67
C LYS A 193 -15.10 33.28 9.89
N LYS A 194 -16.03 33.81 10.66
CA LYS A 194 -16.60 33.12 11.83
C LYS A 194 -17.40 31.89 11.43
N ALA A 195 -18.20 31.97 10.37
CA ALA A 195 -18.96 30.83 9.86
C ALA A 195 -18.07 29.67 9.44
N LEU A 196 -16.93 29.97 8.81
CA LEU A 196 -15.97 28.99 8.31
C LEU A 196 -14.98 28.48 9.38
N GLN A 197 -14.97 29.06 10.58
CA GLN A 197 -14.13 28.66 11.68
C GLN A 197 -14.72 27.41 12.36
N VAL A 198 -14.47 26.22 11.77
CA VAL A 198 -14.96 24.94 12.26
C VAL A 198 -13.78 24.12 12.78
N GLU A 199 -13.91 23.62 14.00
CA GLU A 199 -12.91 22.71 14.57
C GLU A 199 -12.81 21.41 13.75
N ASP A 200 -11.62 20.85 13.63
CA ASP A 200 -11.32 19.62 12.91
C ASP A 200 -11.54 19.66 11.37
N ALA A 201 -11.87 20.81 10.78
CA ALA A 201 -12.04 20.97 9.33
C ALA A 201 -10.91 21.78 8.71
N ALA A 202 -10.37 21.29 7.60
CA ALA A 202 -9.48 22.06 6.74
C ALA A 202 -10.30 22.82 5.69
N LEU A 203 -10.02 24.10 5.53
CA LEU A 203 -10.72 24.99 4.62
C LEU A 203 -9.80 25.40 3.49
N HIS A 204 -10.26 25.19 2.26
CA HIS A 204 -9.58 25.64 1.06
C HIS A 204 -10.46 26.61 0.28
N TYR A 205 -9.93 27.79 -0.04
CA TYR A 205 -10.61 28.80 -0.85
C TYR A 205 -10.52 28.41 -2.33
N LEU A 206 -11.68 28.23 -2.97
CA LEU A 206 -11.77 27.88 -4.40
C LEU A 206 -12.07 29.08 -5.29
N GLY A 207 -12.29 30.26 -4.71
CA GLY A 207 -12.78 31.46 -5.38
C GLY A 207 -14.19 31.80 -4.91
N ALA A 208 -14.40 33.08 -4.44
CA ALA A 208 -15.68 33.52 -3.89
C ALA A 208 -16.82 33.24 -4.88
N PRO A 209 -17.95 32.70 -4.43
CA PRO A 209 -18.34 32.41 -3.05
C PRO A 209 -18.09 30.96 -2.59
N ARG A 210 -17.17 30.20 -3.24
CA ARG A 210 -16.98 28.76 -3.06
C ARG A 210 -15.79 28.46 -2.16
N TYR A 211 -16.01 27.54 -1.21
CA TYR A 211 -15.03 27.06 -0.24
C TYR A 211 -15.10 25.52 -0.15
N LYS A 212 -13.96 24.85 -0.17
CA LYS A 212 -13.89 23.42 0.09
C LYS A 212 -13.67 23.22 1.58
N VAL A 213 -14.56 22.46 2.20
CA VAL A 213 -14.47 22.01 3.60
C VAL A 213 -14.08 20.55 3.58
N SER A 214 -12.90 20.20 4.09
CA SER A 214 -12.45 18.82 4.15
C SER A 214 -12.15 18.38 5.58
N ILE A 215 -12.47 17.13 5.89
CA ILE A 215 -12.24 16.51 7.18
C ILE A 215 -11.47 15.22 6.99
N THR A 216 -10.40 15.08 7.76
CA THR A 216 -9.59 13.88 7.79
C THR A 216 -10.03 12.99 8.95
N ALA A 217 -10.39 11.74 8.67
CA ALA A 217 -10.83 10.78 9.66
C ALA A 217 -10.18 9.40 9.46
N SER A 218 -10.30 8.52 10.45
CA SER A 218 -9.80 7.14 10.39
C SER A 218 -10.63 6.24 9.48
N ASP A 219 -11.90 6.56 9.31
CA ASP A 219 -12.85 5.83 8.49
C ASP A 219 -13.86 6.78 7.83
N TYR A 220 -14.44 6.32 6.73
CA TYR A 220 -15.37 7.10 5.92
C TYR A 220 -16.61 7.52 6.71
N LYS A 221 -17.17 6.61 7.52
CA LYS A 221 -18.40 6.85 8.30
C LYS A 221 -18.21 7.90 9.38
N THR A 222 -17.06 7.87 10.06
CA THR A 222 -16.69 8.89 11.06
C THR A 222 -16.41 10.24 10.39
N GLY A 223 -15.74 10.22 9.24
CA GLY A 223 -15.49 11.41 8.43
C GLY A 223 -16.77 12.08 7.97
N GLU A 224 -17.71 11.31 7.41
CA GLU A 224 -19.02 11.84 6.99
C GLU A 224 -19.81 12.45 8.16
N LYS A 225 -19.87 11.77 9.31
CA LYS A 225 -20.57 12.33 10.47
C LYS A 225 -19.98 13.66 10.92
N LYS A 226 -18.66 13.78 10.96
CA LYS A 226 -17.99 15.04 11.31
C LYS A 226 -18.24 16.12 10.27
N LEU A 227 -18.20 15.76 8.97
CA LEU A 227 -18.47 16.69 7.88
C LEU A 227 -19.90 17.22 7.92
N VAL A 228 -20.88 16.35 8.16
CA VAL A 228 -22.28 16.77 8.33
C VAL A 228 -22.41 17.75 9.50
N GLY A 229 -21.80 17.44 10.66
CA GLY A 229 -21.80 18.35 11.80
C GLY A 229 -21.16 19.70 11.50
N ALA A 230 -20.04 19.71 10.76
CA ALA A 230 -19.39 20.94 10.31
C ALA A 230 -20.29 21.76 9.39
N LEU A 231 -20.95 21.12 8.42
CA LEU A 231 -21.87 21.78 7.50
C LEU A 231 -23.12 22.31 8.21
N GLU A 232 -23.64 21.58 9.20
CA GLU A 232 -24.77 22.05 10.03
C GLU A 232 -24.40 23.30 10.86
N HIS A 233 -23.18 23.31 11.41
CA HIS A 233 -22.67 24.50 12.11
C HIS A 233 -22.58 25.70 11.20
N ILE A 234 -22.00 25.56 10.00
CA ILE A 234 -21.91 26.64 9.01
C ILE A 234 -23.30 27.10 8.59
N LYS A 235 -24.24 26.19 8.34
CA LYS A 235 -25.62 26.48 7.97
C LYS A 235 -26.36 27.24 9.06
N ALA A 236 -26.24 26.83 10.32
CA ALA A 236 -26.87 27.47 11.44
C ALA A 236 -26.35 28.91 11.66
N PHE A 237 -25.05 29.12 11.46
CA PHE A 237 -24.43 30.43 11.51
C PHE A 237 -24.93 31.32 10.36
N ALA A 238 -24.98 30.79 9.14
CA ALA A 238 -25.45 31.49 7.95
C ALA A 238 -26.89 31.99 8.11
N GLN A 239 -27.78 31.16 8.65
CA GLN A 239 -29.18 31.49 8.91
C GLN A 239 -29.35 32.65 9.92
N LYS A 240 -28.45 32.74 10.93
CA LYS A 240 -28.49 33.77 11.95
C LYS A 240 -27.97 35.13 11.46
N ASN A 241 -27.07 35.15 10.48
CA ASN A 241 -26.32 36.33 10.07
C ASN A 241 -26.63 36.77 8.62
N ASN A 242 -27.81 36.46 8.12
CA ASN A 242 -28.28 36.88 6.79
C ASN A 242 -27.28 36.49 5.67
N CYS A 243 -26.79 35.23 5.71
CA CYS A 243 -25.92 34.67 4.70
C CYS A 243 -26.64 33.56 3.92
N ASP A 244 -26.40 33.49 2.62
CA ASP A 244 -26.85 32.37 1.77
C ASP A 244 -25.86 31.22 1.88
N PHE A 245 -26.40 30.01 2.12
CA PHE A 245 -25.63 28.78 2.25
C PHE A 245 -26.14 27.70 1.30
N LYS A 246 -25.22 27.09 0.55
CA LYS A 246 -25.44 25.84 -0.21
C LYS A 246 -24.23 24.90 0.00
N SER A 247 -24.47 23.63 0.06
CA SER A 247 -23.42 22.62 0.11
C SER A 247 -23.64 21.58 -0.98
N GLU A 248 -22.56 21.22 -1.66
CA GLU A 248 -22.53 20.17 -2.68
C GLU A 248 -21.44 19.18 -2.30
N ARG A 249 -21.69 17.89 -2.50
CA ARG A 249 -20.69 16.85 -2.25
C ARG A 249 -19.62 16.92 -3.32
N GLU A 250 -18.37 16.78 -2.94
CA GLU A 250 -17.27 16.58 -3.89
C GLU A 250 -17.21 15.09 -4.19
N ASP A 251 -17.42 14.69 -5.44
CA ASP A 251 -17.32 13.30 -5.93
C ASP A 251 -15.88 12.81 -6.03
#